data_6f623503bf79737021b84b0d916fc5f7
#
_entry.id   6f623503bf79737021b84b0d916fc5f7
#
_cell.length_a   1.000
_cell.length_b   1.000
_cell.length_c   1.000
_cell.angle_alpha   90.00
_cell.angle_beta   90.00
_cell.angle_gamma   90.00
#
_symmetry.space_group_name_H-M   'P 1'
#
loop_
_entity.id
_entity.type
_entity.pdbx_description
1 polymer ?
#
loop_
_entity_poly.entity_id
_entity_poly.type
_entity_poly.pdbx_seq_one_letter_code
_entity_poly.pdbx_strand_id
1 'polypeptide(L)'
;EAHYLAGGNVDKVINALIAAERAAIPLPFERAAAIDLAGRDVLQAVQMSVNPKVIETPIVSAVAKNGIELRVKARVTVRANIDRLVGGAGEETIIARVGEGIVTSIGSADSHLQVLENPDMVSRTVLAKGLDSGTAFEILSIDIADVDVGKNIGAQLQTDQAEADKRIAQAKAEERRAMAVA
;
A
#
# COMPACT_ATOMS: atom_id res chain seq x y z
N GLU A 1 -18.28 14.45 32.63
CA GLU A 1 -19.42 13.54 32.93
C GLU A 1 -20.05 12.97 31.65
N ALA A 2 -20.49 13.85 30.74
CA ALA A 2 -21.15 13.40 29.51
C ALA A 2 -20.29 12.41 28.68
N HIS A 3 -19.00 12.63 28.61
CA HIS A 3 -18.07 11.77 27.89
C HIS A 3 -17.96 10.38 28.54
N TYR A 4 -17.86 10.35 29.85
CA TYR A 4 -17.84 9.08 30.60
C TYR A 4 -19.14 8.30 30.43
N LEU A 5 -20.27 8.97 30.50
CA LEU A 5 -21.59 8.36 30.34
C LEU A 5 -21.79 7.80 28.92
N ALA A 6 -21.14 8.38 27.91
CA ALA A 6 -21.16 7.89 26.53
C ALA A 6 -20.21 6.70 26.28
N GLY A 7 -19.54 6.19 27.34
CA GLY A 7 -18.59 5.08 27.21
C GLY A 7 -17.17 5.48 26.84
N GLY A 8 -16.84 6.77 26.92
CA GLY A 8 -15.52 7.28 26.62
C GLY A 8 -14.52 7.08 27.76
N ASN A 9 -13.23 7.16 27.44
CA ASN A 9 -12.14 7.07 28.41
C ASN A 9 -11.62 8.48 28.74
N VAL A 10 -12.08 9.02 29.86
CA VAL A 10 -11.77 10.38 30.31
C VAL A 10 -10.27 10.56 30.57
N ASP A 11 -9.61 9.58 31.19
CA ASP A 11 -8.19 9.66 31.51
C ASP A 11 -7.32 9.77 30.26
N LYS A 12 -7.63 9.01 29.23
CA LYS A 12 -6.92 9.08 27.92
C LYS A 12 -7.13 10.44 27.26
N VAL A 13 -8.35 10.98 27.31
CA VAL A 13 -8.65 12.29 26.73
C VAL A 13 -7.89 13.39 27.47
N ILE A 14 -7.85 13.36 28.79
CA ILE A 14 -7.12 14.36 29.60
C ILE A 14 -5.63 14.29 29.32
N ASN A 15 -5.03 13.10 29.29
CA ASN A 15 -3.62 12.92 28.97
C ASN A 15 -3.28 13.40 27.57
N ALA A 16 -4.16 13.16 26.60
CA ALA A 16 -3.99 13.64 25.23
C ALA A 16 -4.06 15.17 25.14
N LEU A 17 -4.97 15.81 25.89
CA LEU A 17 -5.08 17.27 25.93
C LEU A 17 -3.82 17.90 26.54
N ILE A 18 -3.27 17.32 27.60
CA ILE A 18 -2.02 17.77 28.21
C ILE A 18 -0.86 17.64 27.22
N ALA A 19 -0.76 16.50 26.55
CA ALA A 19 0.29 16.26 25.57
C ALA A 19 0.19 17.23 24.38
N ALA A 20 -1.02 17.50 23.90
CA ALA A 20 -1.26 18.44 22.81
C ALA A 20 -0.87 19.88 23.22
N GLU A 21 -1.18 20.29 24.42
CA GLU A 21 -0.79 21.61 24.93
C GLU A 21 0.73 21.75 25.02
N ARG A 22 1.41 20.74 25.52
CA ARG A 22 2.88 20.72 25.59
C ARG A 22 3.55 20.78 24.21
N ALA A 23 2.92 20.18 23.22
CA ALA A 23 3.41 20.16 21.84
C ALA A 23 2.93 21.38 21.03
N ALA A 24 2.18 22.29 21.64
CA ALA A 24 1.57 23.45 20.99
C ALA A 24 0.65 23.06 19.81
N ILE A 25 -0.04 21.94 19.93
CA ILE A 25 -1.03 21.48 18.96
C ILE A 25 -2.42 21.95 19.40
N PRO A 26 -3.18 22.64 18.52
CA PRO A 26 -4.55 23.01 18.84
C PRO A 26 -5.46 21.77 18.84
N LEU A 27 -5.84 21.31 20.01
CA LEU A 27 -6.76 20.19 20.19
C LEU A 27 -7.89 20.60 21.16
N PRO A 28 -9.06 20.99 20.64
CA PRO A 28 -10.22 21.25 21.48
C PRO A 28 -10.71 19.98 22.18
N PHE A 29 -11.25 20.13 23.38
CA PHE A 29 -11.82 18.99 24.12
C PHE A 29 -12.87 18.23 23.30
N GLU A 30 -13.73 18.92 22.60
CA GLU A 30 -14.77 18.33 21.78
C GLU A 30 -14.19 17.39 20.71
N ARG A 31 -13.09 17.78 20.08
CA ARG A 31 -12.41 16.97 19.07
C ARG A 31 -11.74 15.75 19.69
N ALA A 32 -11.06 15.93 20.81
CA ALA A 32 -10.44 14.83 21.55
C ALA A 32 -11.48 13.80 21.99
N ALA A 33 -12.62 14.25 22.51
CA ALA A 33 -13.73 13.41 22.89
C ALA A 33 -14.32 12.64 21.69
N ALA A 34 -14.48 13.30 20.55
CA ALA A 34 -14.96 12.68 19.33
C ALA A 34 -14.02 11.58 18.82
N ILE A 35 -12.72 11.81 18.86
CA ILE A 35 -11.70 10.82 18.47
C ILE A 35 -11.77 9.58 19.38
N ASP A 36 -11.88 9.79 20.67
CA ASP A 36 -11.97 8.70 21.65
C ASP A 36 -13.25 7.88 21.45
N LEU A 37 -14.39 8.53 21.28
CA LEU A 37 -15.67 7.87 21.04
C LEU A 37 -15.72 7.15 19.68
N ALA A 38 -14.92 7.58 18.71
CA ALA A 38 -14.76 6.90 17.43
C ALA A 38 -13.90 5.62 17.51
N GLY A 39 -13.39 5.28 18.71
CA GLY A 39 -12.59 4.10 18.95
C GLY A 39 -11.11 4.24 18.67
N ARG A 40 -10.61 5.45 18.46
CA ARG A 40 -9.19 5.72 18.24
C ARG A 40 -8.51 6.20 19.52
N ASP A 41 -7.21 5.87 19.63
CA ASP A 41 -6.42 6.33 20.76
C ASP A 41 -5.98 7.79 20.54
N VAL A 42 -6.55 8.70 21.33
CA VAL A 42 -6.30 10.15 21.21
C VAL A 42 -4.85 10.49 21.52
N LEU A 43 -4.27 9.89 22.57
CA LEU A 43 -2.89 10.14 22.97
C LEU A 43 -1.90 9.68 21.88
N GLN A 44 -2.12 8.51 21.31
CA GLN A 44 -1.31 8.00 20.20
C GLN A 44 -1.42 8.93 18.98
N ALA A 45 -2.61 9.44 18.68
CA ALA A 45 -2.83 10.37 17.58
C ALA A 45 -2.04 11.66 17.77
N VAL A 46 -2.02 12.22 18.97
CA VAL A 46 -1.22 13.40 19.29
C VAL A 46 0.27 13.12 19.13
N GLN A 47 0.74 11.99 19.63
CA GLN A 47 2.14 11.58 19.49
C GLN A 47 2.52 11.40 18.01
N MET A 48 1.67 10.80 17.21
CA MET A 48 1.91 10.60 15.78
C MET A 48 1.85 11.89 14.96
N SER A 49 1.16 12.92 15.45
CA SER A 49 1.15 14.22 14.76
C SER A 49 2.45 15.00 15.00
N VAL A 50 3.15 14.73 16.10
CA VAL A 50 4.47 15.33 16.40
C VAL A 50 5.59 14.49 15.85
N ASN A 51 5.54 13.17 16.08
CA ASN A 51 6.54 12.20 15.62
C ASN A 51 5.93 11.29 14.55
N PRO A 52 6.32 11.46 13.29
CA PRO A 52 5.83 10.60 12.23
C PRO A 52 6.13 9.12 12.48
N LYS A 53 5.23 8.26 12.03
CA LYS A 53 5.36 6.81 12.11
C LYS A 53 5.72 6.25 10.74
N VAL A 54 6.57 5.22 10.73
CA VAL A 54 6.89 4.48 9.51
C VAL A 54 6.03 3.22 9.45
N ILE A 55 5.31 3.07 8.35
CA ILE A 55 4.50 1.88 8.05
C ILE A 55 5.18 1.12 6.93
N GLU A 56 5.35 -0.20 7.10
CA GLU A 56 5.87 -1.06 6.03
C GLU A 56 4.72 -1.71 5.28
N THR A 57 4.82 -1.72 3.94
CA THR A 57 3.89 -2.49 3.12
C THR A 57 4.30 -3.97 3.11
N PRO A 58 3.36 -4.90 2.92
CA PRO A 58 3.73 -6.26 2.57
C PRO A 58 4.43 -6.27 1.19
N ILE A 59 5.02 -7.40 0.82
CA ILE A 59 5.66 -7.53 -0.48
C ILE A 59 4.61 -7.40 -1.58
N VAL A 60 4.82 -6.41 -2.45
CA VAL A 60 3.95 -6.14 -3.60
C VAL A 60 4.60 -6.68 -4.85
N SER A 61 3.90 -7.56 -5.58
CA SER A 61 4.37 -8.12 -6.84
C SER A 61 3.70 -7.40 -8.01
N ALA A 62 4.49 -6.99 -8.98
CA ALA A 62 4.01 -6.34 -10.19
C ALA A 62 4.87 -6.74 -11.37
N VAL A 63 4.31 -6.67 -12.58
CA VAL A 63 4.97 -7.07 -13.81
C VAL A 63 5.18 -5.84 -14.68
N ALA A 64 6.44 -5.58 -15.07
CA ALA A 64 6.76 -4.54 -16.03
C ALA A 64 6.32 -4.95 -17.46
N LYS A 65 6.29 -4.00 -18.39
CA LYS A 65 5.84 -4.26 -19.76
C LYS A 65 6.66 -5.34 -20.48
N ASN A 66 7.91 -5.53 -20.09
CA ASN A 66 8.76 -6.60 -20.63
C ASN A 66 8.44 -8.00 -20.08
N GLY A 67 7.42 -8.16 -19.24
CA GLY A 67 6.97 -9.42 -18.69
C GLY A 67 7.74 -9.93 -17.47
N ILE A 68 8.65 -9.16 -16.92
CA ILE A 68 9.43 -9.55 -15.75
C ILE A 68 8.76 -9.04 -14.48
N GLU A 69 8.54 -9.97 -13.54
CA GLU A 69 7.97 -9.67 -12.23
C GLU A 69 9.00 -8.99 -11.33
N LEU A 70 8.56 -7.95 -10.64
CA LEU A 70 9.31 -7.31 -9.57
C LEU A 70 8.54 -7.45 -8.27
N ARG A 71 9.26 -7.76 -7.20
CA ARG A 71 8.73 -7.80 -5.84
C ARG A 71 9.29 -6.62 -5.07
N VAL A 72 8.40 -5.77 -4.61
CA VAL A 72 8.77 -4.50 -4.00
C VAL A 72 8.19 -4.42 -2.59
N LYS A 73 9.01 -3.94 -1.66
CA LYS A 73 8.59 -3.60 -0.31
C LYS A 73 8.85 -2.13 -0.10
N ALA A 74 7.86 -1.40 0.39
CA ALA A 74 7.96 0.03 0.61
C ALA A 74 7.77 0.39 2.08
N ARG A 75 8.39 1.49 2.49
CA ARG A 75 8.19 2.13 3.79
C ARG A 75 7.52 3.46 3.55
N VAL A 76 6.41 3.68 4.24
CA VAL A 76 5.63 4.91 4.14
C VAL A 76 5.74 5.65 5.47
N THR A 77 6.25 6.86 5.43
CA THR A 77 6.28 7.73 6.61
C THR A 77 5.01 8.56 6.62
N VAL A 78 4.21 8.39 7.68
CA VAL A 78 2.93 9.06 7.83
C VAL A 78 2.88 9.85 9.12
N ARG A 79 2.10 10.92 9.10
CA ARG A 79 1.77 11.71 10.28
C ARG A 79 0.26 11.72 10.46
N ALA A 80 -0.20 11.60 11.71
CA ALA A 80 -1.62 11.70 11.98
C ALA A 80 -2.12 13.12 11.75
N ASN A 81 -3.25 13.24 11.05
CA ASN A 81 -3.96 14.50 10.91
C ASN A 81 -5.14 14.50 11.86
N ILE A 82 -5.03 15.22 12.97
CA ILE A 82 -6.03 15.25 14.03
C ILE A 82 -7.40 15.70 13.50
N ASP A 83 -7.41 16.60 12.55
CA ASP A 83 -8.65 17.10 11.96
C ASP A 83 -9.43 16.05 11.16
N ARG A 84 -8.77 15.02 10.70
CA ARG A 84 -9.35 13.94 9.87
C ARG A 84 -9.47 12.60 10.58
N LEU A 85 -9.13 12.52 11.87
CA LEU A 85 -9.18 11.26 12.61
C LEU A 85 -10.58 10.70 12.75
N VAL A 86 -11.56 11.57 12.88
CA VAL A 86 -12.97 11.16 12.93
C VAL A 86 -13.49 11.01 11.50
N GLY A 87 -13.89 9.80 11.14
CA GLY A 87 -14.40 9.48 9.81
C GLY A 87 -13.35 9.27 8.73
N GLY A 88 -12.06 9.44 9.03
CA GLY A 88 -10.98 9.16 8.08
C GLY A 88 -10.61 7.68 8.03
N ALA A 89 -10.16 7.22 6.87
CA ALA A 89 -9.67 5.85 6.70
C ALA A 89 -8.36 5.61 7.46
N GLY A 90 -8.12 4.38 7.90
CA GLY A 90 -6.95 4.00 8.69
C GLY A 90 -5.71 3.64 7.87
N GLU A 91 -4.69 3.13 8.57
CA GLU A 91 -3.41 2.72 7.97
C GLU A 91 -3.56 1.68 6.86
N GLU A 92 -4.50 0.75 7.03
CA GLU A 92 -4.76 -0.32 6.04
C GLU A 92 -5.12 0.24 4.66
N THR A 93 -5.89 1.32 4.63
CA THR A 93 -6.25 2.00 3.38
C THR A 93 -5.02 2.61 2.72
N ILE A 94 -4.12 3.21 3.50
CA ILE A 94 -2.87 3.77 2.98
C ILE A 94 -2.00 2.66 2.38
N ILE A 95 -1.83 1.56 3.10
CA ILE A 95 -1.05 0.41 2.64
C ILE A 95 -1.62 -0.14 1.33
N ALA A 96 -2.94 -0.30 1.24
CA ALA A 96 -3.61 -0.79 0.02
C ALA A 96 -3.42 0.17 -1.16
N ARG A 97 -3.58 1.47 -0.95
CA ARG A 97 -3.41 2.48 -2.00
C ARG A 97 -1.96 2.60 -2.47
N VAL A 98 -1.01 2.54 -1.55
CA VAL A 98 0.43 2.55 -1.90
C VAL A 98 0.77 1.30 -2.70
N GLY A 99 0.29 0.13 -2.28
CA GLY A 99 0.48 -1.12 -3.02
C GLY A 99 -0.07 -1.04 -4.45
N GLU A 100 -1.28 -0.54 -4.61
CA GLU A 100 -1.90 -0.32 -5.92
C GLU A 100 -1.11 0.66 -6.77
N GLY A 101 -0.65 1.76 -6.17
CA GLY A 101 0.18 2.76 -6.85
C GLY A 101 1.51 2.18 -7.34
N ILE A 102 2.14 1.33 -6.55
CA ILE A 102 3.37 0.62 -6.92
C ILE A 102 3.10 -0.32 -8.09
N VAL A 103 2.05 -1.12 -8.04
CA VAL A 103 1.66 -2.02 -9.13
C VAL A 103 1.45 -1.25 -10.43
N THR A 104 0.71 -0.15 -10.37
CA THR A 104 0.44 0.69 -11.54
C THR A 104 1.72 1.32 -12.09
N SER A 105 2.60 1.81 -11.23
CA SER A 105 3.85 2.44 -11.63
C SER A 105 4.79 1.44 -12.30
N ILE A 106 4.95 0.26 -11.73
CA ILE A 106 5.78 -0.81 -12.31
C ILE A 106 5.18 -1.32 -13.61
N GLY A 107 3.86 -1.52 -13.66
CA GLY A 107 3.15 -1.93 -14.88
C GLY A 107 3.26 -0.94 -16.03
N SER A 108 3.52 0.33 -15.74
CA SER A 108 3.76 1.39 -16.74
C SER A 108 5.21 1.44 -17.22
N ALA A 109 6.15 0.83 -16.49
CA ALA A 109 7.56 0.83 -16.86
C ALA A 109 7.81 -0.10 -18.04
N ASP A 110 8.56 0.35 -19.03
CA ASP A 110 8.87 -0.43 -20.22
C ASP A 110 9.74 -1.65 -19.90
N SER A 111 10.60 -1.54 -18.91
CA SER A 111 11.52 -2.61 -18.48
C SER A 111 11.66 -2.60 -16.96
N HIS A 112 11.85 -3.79 -16.39
CA HIS A 112 12.18 -3.94 -14.97
C HIS A 112 13.47 -3.22 -14.59
N LEU A 113 14.41 -3.07 -15.54
CA LEU A 113 15.68 -2.37 -15.33
C LEU A 113 15.48 -0.90 -15.00
N GLN A 114 14.48 -0.23 -15.55
CA GLN A 114 14.15 1.15 -15.22
C GLN A 114 13.81 1.31 -13.75
N VAL A 115 13.09 0.36 -13.19
CA VAL A 115 12.72 0.35 -11.76
C VAL A 115 13.93 0.06 -10.89
N LEU A 116 14.77 -0.91 -11.28
CA LEU A 116 15.98 -1.27 -10.53
C LEU A 116 17.02 -0.16 -10.50
N GLU A 117 17.19 0.55 -11.62
CA GLU A 117 18.15 1.65 -11.73
C GLU A 117 17.68 2.90 -10.99
N ASN A 118 16.37 3.15 -10.96
CA ASN A 118 15.80 4.34 -10.34
C ASN A 118 14.51 4.00 -9.57
N PRO A 119 14.61 3.35 -8.41
CA PRO A 119 13.43 3.04 -7.59
C PRO A 119 12.69 4.31 -7.10
N ASP A 120 13.37 5.43 -6.98
CA ASP A 120 12.77 6.71 -6.60
C ASP A 120 11.70 7.19 -7.58
N MET A 121 11.76 6.77 -8.83
CA MET A 121 10.71 7.06 -9.82
C MET A 121 9.36 6.50 -9.38
N VAL A 122 9.34 5.29 -8.84
CA VAL A 122 8.13 4.65 -8.30
C VAL A 122 7.62 5.44 -7.10
N SER A 123 8.49 5.80 -6.17
CA SER A 123 8.16 6.63 -5.01
C SER A 123 7.50 7.95 -5.42
N ARG A 124 8.10 8.67 -6.34
CA ARG A 124 7.59 9.97 -6.81
C ARG A 124 6.23 9.83 -7.50
N THR A 125 6.07 8.82 -8.34
CA THR A 125 4.81 8.56 -9.04
C THR A 125 3.69 8.26 -8.06
N VAL A 126 3.96 7.42 -7.07
CA VAL A 126 2.98 7.05 -6.05
C VAL A 126 2.64 8.24 -5.16
N LEU A 127 3.65 9.00 -4.74
CA LEU A 127 3.45 10.19 -3.89
C LEU A 127 2.63 11.27 -4.60
N ALA A 128 2.82 11.44 -5.91
CA ALA A 128 2.09 12.42 -6.72
C ALA A 128 0.59 12.11 -6.84
N LYS A 129 0.16 10.89 -6.55
CA LYS A 129 -1.25 10.49 -6.63
C LYS A 129 -2.12 10.98 -5.48
N GLY A 130 -1.54 11.56 -4.42
CA GLY A 130 -2.31 12.06 -3.28
C GLY A 130 -3.07 10.96 -2.56
N LEU A 131 -2.42 9.85 -2.24
CA LEU A 131 -3.03 8.64 -1.69
C LEU A 131 -3.58 8.78 -0.28
N ASP A 132 -3.25 9.85 0.42
CA ASP A 132 -3.73 10.16 1.77
C ASP A 132 -5.10 10.85 1.80
N SER A 133 -5.66 11.13 0.63
CA SER A 133 -6.99 11.75 0.52
C SER A 133 -8.07 10.88 1.19
N GLY A 134 -8.87 11.48 2.05
CA GLY A 134 -9.92 10.79 2.81
C GLY A 134 -9.41 9.88 3.92
N THR A 135 -8.12 9.90 4.25
CA THR A 135 -7.53 9.15 5.36
C THR A 135 -7.29 10.04 6.57
N ALA A 136 -7.15 9.40 7.74
CA ALA A 136 -6.78 10.08 8.98
C ALA A 136 -5.29 10.48 9.03
N PHE A 137 -4.53 10.16 8.01
CA PHE A 137 -3.09 10.33 7.97
C PHE A 137 -2.65 11.19 6.79
N GLU A 138 -1.48 11.77 6.94
CA GLU A 138 -0.80 12.53 5.89
C GLU A 138 0.49 11.80 5.53
N ILE A 139 0.68 11.51 4.25
CA ILE A 139 1.88 10.83 3.77
C ILE A 139 2.99 11.88 3.60
N LEU A 140 4.08 11.71 4.34
CA LEU A 140 5.24 12.59 4.26
C LEU A 140 6.24 12.11 3.22
N SER A 141 6.50 10.80 3.16
CA SER A 141 7.41 10.21 2.19
C SER A 141 7.07 8.75 1.95
N ILE A 142 7.48 8.26 0.79
CA ILE A 142 7.40 6.86 0.40
C ILE A 142 8.79 6.44 -0.05
N ASP A 143 9.36 5.46 0.64
CA ASP A 143 10.69 4.93 0.34
C ASP A 143 10.58 3.48 -0.11
N ILE A 144 11.23 3.15 -1.20
CA ILE A 144 11.32 1.76 -1.66
C ILE A 144 12.45 1.08 -0.89
N ALA A 145 12.08 0.13 -0.03
CA ALA A 145 13.02 -0.54 0.86
C ALA A 145 13.77 -1.67 0.16
N ASP A 146 13.04 -2.53 -0.56
CA ASP A 146 13.59 -3.67 -1.26
C ASP A 146 12.94 -3.81 -2.64
N VAL A 147 13.75 -4.15 -3.63
CA VAL A 147 13.29 -4.48 -4.97
C VAL A 147 13.98 -5.77 -5.41
N ASP A 148 13.21 -6.83 -5.57
CA ASP A 148 13.71 -8.12 -6.04
C ASP A 148 13.12 -8.47 -7.40
N VAL A 149 13.95 -9.08 -8.24
CA VAL A 149 13.49 -9.61 -9.51
C VAL A 149 12.87 -10.99 -9.28
N GLY A 150 11.63 -11.14 -9.67
CA GLY A 150 10.93 -12.41 -9.59
C GLY A 150 11.03 -13.20 -10.90
N LYS A 151 9.93 -13.81 -11.29
CA LYS A 151 9.88 -14.65 -12.49
C LYS A 151 9.74 -13.82 -13.76
N ASN A 152 10.25 -14.37 -14.87
CA ASN A 152 9.92 -13.84 -16.19
C ASN A 152 8.59 -14.44 -16.66
N ILE A 153 7.50 -13.76 -16.33
CA ILE A 153 6.15 -14.23 -16.64
C ILE A 153 5.90 -14.27 -18.15
N GLY A 154 6.45 -13.31 -18.89
CA GLY A 154 6.34 -13.30 -20.35
C GLY A 154 7.00 -14.51 -21.00
N ALA A 155 8.20 -14.89 -20.58
CA ALA A 155 8.88 -16.08 -21.05
C ALA A 155 8.15 -17.37 -20.65
N GLN A 156 7.62 -17.43 -19.43
CA GLN A 156 6.85 -18.58 -18.96
C GLN A 156 5.57 -18.78 -19.78
N LEU A 157 4.84 -17.72 -20.09
CA LEU A 157 3.66 -17.78 -20.94
C LEU A 157 3.99 -18.26 -22.36
N GLN A 158 5.09 -17.80 -22.94
CA GLN A 158 5.55 -18.25 -24.26
C GLN A 158 5.93 -19.73 -24.24
N THR A 159 6.57 -20.21 -23.19
CA THR A 159 6.92 -21.62 -23.01
C THR A 159 5.68 -22.48 -22.90
N ASP A 160 4.69 -22.08 -22.09
CA ASP A 160 3.43 -22.80 -21.94
C ASP A 160 2.66 -22.87 -23.25
N GLN A 161 2.65 -21.79 -24.02
CA GLN A 161 2.04 -21.77 -25.36
C GLN A 161 2.75 -22.68 -26.33
N ALA A 162 4.06 -22.67 -26.35
CA ALA A 162 4.85 -23.57 -27.21
C ALA A 162 4.62 -25.05 -26.87
N GLU A 163 4.52 -25.40 -25.60
CA GLU A 163 4.16 -26.75 -25.16
C GLU A 163 2.75 -27.15 -25.59
N ALA A 164 1.78 -26.25 -25.49
CA ALA A 164 0.40 -26.46 -25.91
C ALA A 164 0.35 -26.70 -27.45
N ASP A 165 1.05 -25.89 -28.23
CA ASP A 165 1.13 -26.02 -29.68
C ASP A 165 1.76 -27.36 -30.09
N LYS A 166 2.80 -27.79 -29.37
CA LYS A 166 3.44 -29.08 -29.58
C LYS A 166 2.49 -30.26 -29.33
N ARG A 167 1.70 -30.19 -28.25
CA ARG A 167 0.69 -31.19 -27.91
C ARG A 167 -0.39 -31.29 -28.99
N ILE A 168 -0.85 -30.18 -29.52
CA ILE A 168 -1.82 -30.13 -30.62
C ILE A 168 -1.25 -30.75 -31.87
N ALA A 169 -0.01 -30.46 -32.22
CA ALA A 169 0.67 -31.02 -33.38
C ALA A 169 0.83 -32.54 -33.26
N GLN A 170 1.17 -33.07 -32.10
CA GLN A 170 1.27 -34.49 -31.82
C GLN A 170 -0.08 -35.19 -31.94
N ALA A 171 -1.15 -34.60 -31.39
CA ALA A 171 -2.51 -35.14 -31.48
C ALA A 171 -2.96 -35.25 -32.96
N LYS A 172 -2.69 -34.23 -33.78
CA LYS A 172 -3.01 -34.23 -35.21
C LYS A 172 -2.22 -35.28 -35.96
N ALA A 173 -0.94 -35.49 -35.63
CA ALA A 173 -0.11 -36.52 -36.25
C ALA A 173 -0.61 -37.94 -35.93
N GLU A 174 -1.03 -38.18 -34.70
CA GLU A 174 -1.63 -39.45 -34.27
C GLU A 174 -2.96 -39.72 -34.97
N GLU A 175 -3.80 -38.73 -35.12
CA GLU A 175 -5.05 -38.79 -35.85
C GLU A 175 -4.82 -39.18 -37.33
N ARG A 176 -3.86 -38.54 -37.98
CA ARG A 176 -3.48 -38.87 -39.35
C ARG A 176 -2.97 -40.30 -39.49
N ARG A 177 -2.18 -40.78 -38.54
CA ARG A 177 -1.70 -42.19 -38.54
C ARG A 177 -2.86 -43.17 -38.41
N ALA A 178 -3.80 -42.88 -37.52
CA ALA A 178 -4.98 -43.71 -37.33
C ALA A 178 -5.80 -43.79 -38.61
N MET A 179 -5.99 -42.69 -39.33
CA MET A 179 -6.67 -42.63 -40.59
C MET A 179 -5.91 -43.40 -41.71
N ALA A 180 -4.59 -43.33 -41.71
CA ALA A 180 -3.77 -44.02 -42.72
C ALA A 180 -3.75 -45.52 -42.52
N VAL A 181 -3.91 -46.05 -41.32
CA VAL A 181 -3.96 -47.46 -40.98
C VAL A 181 -5.33 -48.08 -41.23
N ALA A 182 -6.39 -47.26 -41.08
CA ALA A 182 -7.76 -47.67 -41.35
C ALA A 182 -8.02 -47.75 -42.87
#